data_9b2a15a17a4487e511b6b8a59b28c751
#
_entry.id   9b2a15a17a4487e511b6b8a59b28c751
#
_cell.length_a   1.000
_cell.length_b   1.000
_cell.length_c   1.000
_cell.angle_alpha   90.00
_cell.angle_beta   90.00
_cell.angle_gamma   90.00
#
_symmetry.space_group_name_H-M   'P 1'
#
loop_
_entity.id
_entity.type
_entity.pdbx_description
1 polymer ?
#
loop_
_entity_poly.entity_id
_entity_poly.type
_entity_poly.pdbx_seq_one_letter_code
_entity_poly.pdbx_strand_id
1 'polypeptide(L)'
;MQSAAELKSLLNRIDHKGYPAYKDTKGIYQFQGYELSIDHVQGDPFASPSKVSVRVRGRQAAFPKELYKERHQRVALQDELTRQFGRRAERFAFKAKGSGKSGLISVSRCGQEVLERTACRIDERTGDVTLRMEIGFPANGRTINARELEKILFEFVPECVRYSLFYKNMNEGKLREIIDLAEDQHYIREMLSELGLCAFVANGSILPRESGISAKPMRGGVKFISSKEQEVTLELPHKGKLTGMGIKKGITLIVGGGYHGKSTLLKALELGVYDHIAGDGREYVITDASALKLRAEDGRSIQKTDISMFINDLPNGKDTVGFCTEDASGSTSQAANVVEGIEAGTKLLLIDEDTSATNFMIRDELMQRVIHREMEPITPFIERIRELYEEYDISTVIVAGSSGAYFHIADSVIQMDGYMPKDITAFAKKEAETFPAISVPEVAAKRPDFRRCPTANRELKSGDRVKMKVMGCEAVSINRDTIDLRYVEQLTDSEQLTTLGYCIRYAQKQIIDGKKTLQEIVGELEKTLDKGGLEALSGSGSSVPCMAMPRRQEIFACFNRYRGLKL
;
A
#
# COMPACT_ATOMS: atom_id res chain seq x y z
N MET A 1 31.44 -3.48 -21.72
CA MET A 1 30.80 -4.66 -21.09
C MET A 1 31.83 -5.76 -21.05
N GLN A 2 32.08 -6.30 -19.86
CA GLN A 2 33.09 -7.32 -19.61
C GLN A 2 32.48 -8.73 -19.73
N SER A 3 33.30 -9.74 -19.92
CA SER A 3 32.84 -11.14 -19.94
C SER A 3 32.75 -11.73 -18.52
N ALA A 4 31.96 -12.77 -18.35
CA ALA A 4 31.92 -13.54 -17.10
C ALA A 4 33.29 -14.12 -16.72
N ALA A 5 34.12 -14.48 -17.71
CA ALA A 5 35.48 -14.99 -17.50
C ALA A 5 36.40 -13.88 -16.91
N GLU A 6 36.26 -12.63 -17.36
CA GLU A 6 37.01 -11.49 -16.81
C GLU A 6 36.60 -11.23 -15.34
N LEU A 7 35.29 -11.34 -15.00
CA LEU A 7 34.85 -11.25 -13.61
C LEU A 7 35.50 -12.34 -12.75
N LYS A 8 35.52 -13.59 -13.24
CA LYS A 8 36.15 -14.72 -12.54
C LYS A 8 37.64 -14.50 -12.31
N SER A 9 38.36 -14.02 -13.34
CA SER A 9 39.78 -13.66 -13.24
C SER A 9 40.02 -12.53 -12.25
N LEU A 10 39.13 -11.53 -12.22
CA LEU A 10 39.19 -10.42 -11.25
C LEU A 10 38.99 -10.94 -9.83
N LEU A 11 37.99 -11.79 -9.58
CA LEU A 11 37.73 -12.39 -8.26
C LEU A 11 38.98 -13.16 -7.75
N ASN A 12 39.60 -13.98 -8.59
CA ASN A 12 40.83 -14.68 -8.26
C ASN A 12 41.99 -13.72 -7.90
N ARG A 13 42.09 -12.59 -8.61
CA ARG A 13 43.15 -11.59 -8.36
C ARG A 13 42.97 -10.83 -7.05
N ILE A 14 41.73 -10.66 -6.57
CA ILE A 14 41.41 -9.95 -5.33
C ILE A 14 41.21 -10.90 -4.14
N ASP A 15 41.27 -12.22 -4.34
CA ASP A 15 41.12 -13.19 -3.26
C ASP A 15 42.14 -12.95 -2.15
N HIS A 16 41.73 -13.16 -0.91
CA HIS A 16 42.51 -12.88 0.29
C HIS A 16 42.94 -11.40 0.51
N LYS A 17 42.52 -10.45 -0.35
CA LYS A 17 42.71 -9.01 -0.08
C LYS A 17 41.70 -8.49 0.93
N GLY A 18 41.92 -7.27 1.41
CA GLY A 18 40.96 -6.57 2.27
C GLY A 18 39.61 -6.34 1.57
N TYR A 19 38.52 -6.42 2.33
CA TYR A 19 37.15 -6.33 1.83
C TYR A 19 36.87 -5.17 0.83
N PRO A 20 37.43 -3.96 1.01
CA PRO A 20 37.22 -2.86 0.06
C PRO A 20 37.61 -3.15 -1.40
N ALA A 21 38.48 -4.14 -1.66
CA ALA A 21 38.87 -4.52 -3.01
C ALA A 21 37.72 -5.15 -3.82
N TYR A 22 36.64 -5.59 -3.17
CA TYR A 22 35.40 -5.97 -3.88
C TYR A 22 34.80 -4.82 -4.71
N LYS A 23 35.12 -3.54 -4.42
CA LYS A 23 34.65 -2.41 -5.22
C LYS A 23 35.12 -2.47 -6.68
N ASP A 24 36.23 -3.17 -6.94
CA ASP A 24 36.77 -3.36 -8.29
C ASP A 24 35.82 -4.26 -9.15
N THR A 25 34.93 -5.03 -8.52
CA THR A 25 33.94 -5.87 -9.22
C THR A 25 32.74 -5.09 -9.72
N LYS A 26 32.57 -3.80 -9.37
CA LYS A 26 31.45 -3.01 -9.86
C LYS A 26 31.51 -2.90 -11.39
N GLY A 27 30.41 -3.29 -12.07
CA GLY A 27 30.36 -3.28 -13.53
C GLY A 27 29.29 -4.19 -14.10
N ILE A 28 29.23 -4.27 -15.43
CA ILE A 28 28.28 -5.09 -16.19
C ILE A 28 29.04 -6.22 -16.88
N TYR A 29 28.58 -7.45 -16.71
CA TYR A 29 29.22 -8.67 -17.18
C TYR A 29 28.27 -9.50 -18.03
N GLN A 30 28.75 -9.97 -19.18
CA GLN A 30 27.98 -10.83 -20.07
C GLN A 30 28.07 -12.29 -19.60
N PHE A 31 26.95 -12.85 -19.19
CA PHE A 31 26.75 -14.26 -18.91
C PHE A 31 25.99 -14.94 -20.07
N GLN A 32 25.92 -16.28 -20.03
CA GLN A 32 25.18 -17.01 -21.05
C GLN A 32 23.67 -16.74 -20.94
N GLY A 33 23.14 -15.95 -21.86
CA GLY A 33 21.72 -15.65 -21.96
C GLY A 33 21.26 -14.44 -21.15
N TYR A 34 22.11 -13.77 -20.37
CA TYR A 34 21.76 -12.58 -19.61
C TYR A 34 22.98 -11.70 -19.31
N GLU A 35 22.71 -10.47 -18.93
CA GLU A 35 23.69 -9.52 -18.40
C GLU A 35 23.56 -9.51 -16.87
N LEU A 36 24.68 -9.59 -16.13
CA LEU A 36 24.74 -9.40 -14.68
C LEU A 36 25.43 -8.07 -14.39
N SER A 37 24.79 -7.23 -13.59
CA SER A 37 25.35 -5.96 -13.13
C SER A 37 25.58 -5.97 -11.62
N ILE A 38 26.79 -5.61 -11.21
CA ILE A 38 27.11 -5.33 -9.81
C ILE A 38 26.98 -3.82 -9.65
N ASP A 39 25.81 -3.37 -9.16
CA ASP A 39 25.40 -1.96 -9.13
C ASP A 39 26.00 -1.22 -7.93
N HIS A 40 26.08 -1.91 -6.79
CA HIS A 40 26.66 -1.38 -5.56
C HIS A 40 27.33 -2.50 -4.76
N VAL A 41 28.53 -2.24 -4.28
CA VAL A 41 29.29 -3.16 -3.43
C VAL A 41 29.25 -2.68 -1.99
N GLN A 42 28.84 -3.53 -1.07
CA GLN A 42 28.86 -3.25 0.37
C GLN A 42 30.28 -2.93 0.86
N GLY A 43 30.37 -2.01 1.83
CA GLY A 43 31.68 -1.55 2.31
C GLY A 43 32.34 -2.49 3.33
N ASP A 44 31.56 -3.38 3.96
CA ASP A 44 31.97 -4.26 5.05
C ASP A 44 31.00 -5.48 5.08
N PRO A 45 31.41 -6.69 5.50
CA PRO A 45 30.53 -7.86 5.54
C PRO A 45 29.28 -7.71 6.42
N PHE A 46 29.29 -6.78 7.37
CA PHE A 46 28.17 -6.50 8.28
C PHE A 46 27.27 -5.37 7.80
N ALA A 47 27.69 -4.61 6.79
CA ALA A 47 26.91 -3.53 6.18
C ALA A 47 25.69 -4.06 5.39
N SER A 48 24.88 -3.15 4.83
CA SER A 48 23.81 -3.52 3.91
C SER A 48 24.40 -4.27 2.70
N PRO A 49 23.73 -5.34 2.22
CA PRO A 49 24.27 -6.19 1.16
C PRO A 49 24.55 -5.44 -0.14
N SER A 50 25.39 -6.03 -0.97
CA SER A 50 25.67 -5.54 -2.32
C SER A 50 24.42 -5.63 -3.18
N LYS A 51 24.20 -4.65 -4.07
CA LYS A 51 23.09 -4.64 -5.01
C LYS A 51 23.56 -5.17 -6.35
N VAL A 52 22.86 -6.19 -6.81
CA VAL A 52 23.14 -6.89 -8.07
C VAL A 52 21.86 -6.93 -8.87
N SER A 53 21.96 -6.74 -10.17
CA SER A 53 20.84 -6.90 -11.08
C SER A 53 21.19 -7.83 -12.23
N VAL A 54 20.17 -8.48 -12.78
CA VAL A 54 20.27 -9.29 -13.98
C VAL A 54 19.30 -8.78 -15.02
N ARG A 55 19.71 -8.76 -16.29
CA ARG A 55 18.87 -8.39 -17.43
C ARG A 55 18.87 -9.49 -18.45
N VAL A 56 17.68 -10.02 -18.74
CA VAL A 56 17.44 -10.98 -19.81
C VAL A 56 16.77 -10.24 -20.95
N ARG A 57 17.36 -10.29 -22.17
CA ARG A 57 16.77 -9.65 -23.34
C ARG A 57 15.44 -10.32 -23.69
N GLY A 58 14.42 -9.56 -24.14
CA GLY A 58 13.09 -10.06 -24.42
C GLY A 58 13.08 -11.25 -25.37
N ARG A 59 13.90 -11.23 -26.44
CA ARG A 59 14.07 -12.38 -27.37
C ARG A 59 14.59 -13.66 -26.68
N GLN A 60 15.27 -13.54 -25.55
CA GLN A 60 15.82 -14.67 -24.79
C GLN A 60 14.89 -15.09 -23.66
N ALA A 61 14.29 -14.13 -22.95
CA ALA A 61 13.27 -14.35 -21.93
C ALA A 61 12.03 -15.01 -22.54
N ALA A 62 11.67 -14.59 -23.75
CA ALA A 62 10.65 -15.14 -24.64
C ALA A 62 9.24 -15.21 -24.03
N PHE A 63 8.89 -14.28 -23.12
CA PHE A 63 7.52 -14.19 -22.63
C PHE A 63 6.59 -13.73 -23.75
N PRO A 64 5.44 -14.41 -23.97
CA PRO A 64 4.41 -13.95 -24.89
C PRO A 64 3.90 -12.56 -24.53
N LYS A 65 3.65 -11.70 -25.53
CA LYS A 65 3.25 -10.30 -25.34
C LYS A 65 1.92 -10.16 -24.58
N GLU A 66 1.01 -11.09 -24.79
CA GLU A 66 -0.29 -11.15 -24.14
C GLU A 66 -0.23 -11.32 -22.62
N LEU A 67 0.91 -11.78 -22.06
CA LEU A 67 1.08 -11.91 -20.60
C LEU A 67 1.51 -10.61 -19.93
N TYR A 68 1.88 -9.55 -20.71
CA TYR A 68 2.37 -8.29 -20.15
C TYR A 68 2.00 -7.05 -20.95
N LYS A 69 0.98 -7.15 -21.82
CA LYS A 69 0.52 -6.04 -22.67
C LYS A 69 -0.06 -4.92 -21.82
N GLU A 70 -1.03 -5.23 -20.97
CA GLU A 70 -1.67 -4.29 -20.08
C GLU A 70 -0.88 -4.15 -18.75
N ARG A 71 -1.07 -3.03 -18.04
CA ARG A 71 -0.32 -2.77 -16.79
C ARG A 71 -0.60 -3.82 -15.71
N HIS A 72 -1.86 -4.17 -15.49
CA HIS A 72 -2.26 -5.17 -14.49
C HIS A 72 -1.66 -6.55 -14.78
N GLN A 73 -1.67 -7.01 -16.05
CA GLN A 73 -1.01 -8.24 -16.49
C GLN A 73 0.50 -8.18 -16.20
N ARG A 74 1.13 -7.07 -16.60
CA ARG A 74 2.58 -6.87 -16.42
C ARG A 74 2.98 -6.87 -14.95
N VAL A 75 2.21 -6.22 -14.07
CA VAL A 75 2.45 -6.21 -12.62
C VAL A 75 2.31 -7.61 -12.04
N ALA A 76 1.25 -8.35 -12.41
CA ALA A 76 1.03 -9.73 -11.95
C ALA A 76 2.18 -10.66 -12.38
N LEU A 77 2.63 -10.56 -13.64
CA LEU A 77 3.77 -11.32 -14.12
C LEU A 77 5.06 -10.97 -13.36
N GLN A 78 5.37 -9.68 -13.19
CA GLN A 78 6.55 -9.22 -12.45
C GLN A 78 6.56 -9.69 -11.00
N ASP A 79 5.40 -9.67 -10.35
CA ASP A 79 5.23 -10.16 -8.98
C ASP A 79 5.50 -11.66 -8.89
N GLU A 80 4.95 -12.48 -9.81
CA GLU A 80 5.22 -13.92 -9.83
C GLU A 80 6.68 -14.25 -10.14
N LEU A 81 7.32 -13.52 -11.07
CA LEU A 81 8.75 -13.71 -11.35
C LEU A 81 9.60 -13.42 -10.09
N THR A 82 9.26 -12.37 -9.37
CA THR A 82 9.90 -12.02 -8.09
C THR A 82 9.72 -13.14 -7.06
N ARG A 83 8.51 -13.67 -6.90
CA ARG A 83 8.20 -14.78 -6.00
C ARG A 83 8.94 -16.06 -6.38
N GLN A 84 8.97 -16.39 -7.66
CA GLN A 84 9.68 -17.59 -8.13
C GLN A 84 11.17 -17.48 -7.90
N PHE A 85 11.76 -16.32 -8.20
CA PHE A 85 13.18 -16.09 -7.92
C PHE A 85 13.46 -16.16 -6.42
N GLY A 86 12.64 -15.53 -5.59
CA GLY A 86 12.76 -15.56 -4.12
C GLY A 86 12.75 -16.97 -3.56
N ARG A 87 11.76 -17.79 -3.93
CA ARG A 87 11.67 -19.21 -3.52
C ARG A 87 12.91 -20.03 -3.89
N ARG A 88 13.55 -19.72 -5.02
CA ARG A 88 14.80 -20.40 -5.42
C ARG A 88 16.00 -19.86 -4.67
N ALA A 89 16.11 -18.53 -4.55
CA ALA A 89 17.20 -17.88 -3.83
C ALA A 89 17.27 -18.33 -2.36
N GLU A 90 16.13 -18.52 -1.71
CA GLU A 90 16.07 -19.05 -0.34
C GLU A 90 16.74 -20.43 -0.19
N ARG A 91 16.71 -21.28 -1.23
CA ARG A 91 17.37 -22.59 -1.21
C ARG A 91 18.89 -22.49 -1.19
N PHE A 92 19.44 -21.35 -1.63
CA PHE A 92 20.88 -21.10 -1.73
C PHE A 92 21.37 -20.10 -0.67
N ALA A 93 20.46 -19.35 -0.05
CA ALA A 93 20.81 -18.35 0.95
C ALA A 93 21.64 -18.98 2.07
N PHE A 94 22.78 -18.34 2.37
CA PHE A 94 23.77 -18.77 3.37
C PHE A 94 24.44 -20.14 3.12
N LYS A 95 24.30 -20.75 1.93
CA LYS A 95 25.12 -21.92 1.56
C LYS A 95 26.58 -21.53 1.32
N ALA A 96 26.83 -20.39 0.71
CA ALA A 96 28.16 -19.80 0.67
C ALA A 96 28.50 -19.26 2.05
N LYS A 97 29.68 -19.62 2.56
CA LYS A 97 30.07 -19.36 3.94
C LYS A 97 30.88 -18.07 4.09
N GLY A 98 30.82 -17.50 5.29
CA GLY A 98 31.61 -16.31 5.63
C GLY A 98 31.04 -15.54 6.81
N SER A 99 31.65 -14.40 7.11
CA SER A 99 31.30 -13.53 8.23
C SER A 99 30.14 -12.59 7.88
N GLY A 100 29.38 -12.18 8.89
CA GLY A 100 28.32 -11.20 8.76
C GLY A 100 27.19 -11.68 7.83
N LYS A 101 26.89 -10.89 6.79
CA LYS A 101 25.85 -11.20 5.78
C LYS A 101 26.34 -12.05 4.61
N SER A 102 27.55 -12.61 4.69
CA SER A 102 28.13 -13.48 3.65
C SER A 102 27.16 -14.57 3.23
N GLY A 103 27.00 -14.78 1.95
CA GLY A 103 26.15 -15.82 1.40
C GLY A 103 24.65 -15.49 1.35
N LEU A 104 24.22 -14.31 1.81
CA LEU A 104 22.85 -13.86 1.60
C LEU A 104 22.57 -13.72 0.10
N ILE A 105 21.47 -14.27 -0.35
CA ILE A 105 20.85 -13.99 -1.66
C ILE A 105 19.39 -13.69 -1.37
N SER A 106 18.94 -12.48 -1.66
CA SER A 106 17.57 -12.07 -1.37
C SER A 106 17.01 -11.15 -2.46
N VAL A 107 15.71 -11.16 -2.60
CA VAL A 107 14.89 -10.29 -3.43
C VAL A 107 13.73 -9.79 -2.55
N SER A 108 12.93 -8.85 -3.02
CA SER A 108 11.72 -8.39 -2.34
C SER A 108 10.88 -9.55 -1.80
N ARG A 109 10.47 -9.46 -0.55
CA ARG A 109 9.58 -10.44 0.10
C ARG A 109 8.14 -10.04 -0.13
N CYS A 110 7.51 -10.65 -1.15
CA CYS A 110 6.12 -10.36 -1.48
C CYS A 110 5.16 -10.96 -0.44
N GLY A 111 4.19 -10.17 0.02
CA GLY A 111 3.06 -10.58 0.87
C GLY A 111 1.96 -11.31 0.08
N GLN A 112 0.71 -11.18 0.51
CA GLN A 112 -0.44 -11.74 -0.21
C GLN A 112 -0.90 -10.79 -1.33
N GLU A 113 -0.62 -9.51 -1.19
CA GLU A 113 -0.95 -8.45 -2.13
C GLU A 113 0.01 -8.47 -3.32
N VAL A 114 -0.52 -8.20 -4.50
CA VAL A 114 0.23 -8.02 -5.75
C VAL A 114 0.59 -6.55 -5.90
N LEU A 115 1.88 -6.22 -5.82
CA LEU A 115 2.37 -4.85 -5.88
C LEU A 115 3.37 -4.67 -7.03
N GLU A 116 3.26 -3.54 -7.73
CA GLU A 116 4.31 -3.12 -8.66
C GLU A 116 5.58 -2.77 -7.88
N ARG A 117 6.72 -3.41 -8.25
CA ARG A 117 7.99 -3.29 -7.52
C ARG A 117 9.16 -3.00 -8.44
N THR A 118 10.20 -2.38 -7.87
CA THR A 118 11.50 -2.26 -8.56
C THR A 118 12.26 -3.59 -8.64
N ALA A 119 11.89 -4.59 -7.85
CA ALA A 119 12.56 -5.89 -7.82
C ALA A 119 12.55 -6.60 -9.17
N CYS A 120 11.42 -6.59 -9.88
CA CYS A 120 11.31 -7.13 -11.23
C CYS A 120 10.60 -6.13 -12.14
N ARG A 121 11.17 -5.89 -13.32
CA ARG A 121 10.58 -5.02 -14.34
C ARG A 121 10.63 -5.70 -15.70
N ILE A 122 9.52 -5.65 -16.41
CA ILE A 122 9.41 -6.05 -17.81
C ILE A 122 9.21 -4.80 -18.64
N ASP A 123 10.09 -4.59 -19.62
CA ASP A 123 9.93 -3.47 -20.57
C ASP A 123 8.78 -3.81 -21.53
N GLU A 124 7.78 -2.93 -21.57
CA GLU A 124 6.56 -3.17 -22.35
C GLU A 124 6.80 -3.26 -23.87
N ARG A 125 7.85 -2.61 -24.40
CA ARG A 125 8.16 -2.58 -25.83
C ARG A 125 9.06 -3.71 -26.24
N THR A 126 10.11 -3.99 -25.47
CA THR A 126 11.16 -4.96 -25.82
C THR A 126 10.96 -6.33 -25.19
N GLY A 127 10.16 -6.43 -24.12
CA GLY A 127 10.02 -7.64 -23.32
C GLY A 127 11.25 -7.98 -22.49
N ASP A 128 12.23 -7.06 -22.39
CA ASP A 128 13.41 -7.26 -21.56
C ASP A 128 13.00 -7.38 -20.08
N VAL A 129 13.50 -8.40 -19.41
CA VAL A 129 13.24 -8.64 -17.98
C VAL A 129 14.46 -8.23 -17.18
N THR A 130 14.26 -7.29 -16.25
CA THR A 130 15.29 -6.89 -15.28
C THR A 130 14.86 -7.32 -13.89
N LEU A 131 15.71 -8.07 -13.17
CA LEU A 131 15.49 -8.46 -11.79
C LEU A 131 16.63 -7.96 -10.91
N ARG A 132 16.29 -7.36 -9.77
CA ARG A 132 17.24 -6.81 -8.79
C ARG A 132 17.21 -7.61 -7.51
N MET A 133 18.39 -7.88 -6.98
CA MET A 133 18.60 -8.69 -5.79
C MET A 133 19.68 -8.10 -4.90
N GLU A 134 19.70 -8.53 -3.67
CA GLU A 134 20.76 -8.23 -2.71
C GLU A 134 21.62 -9.47 -2.48
N ILE A 135 22.93 -9.31 -2.53
CA ILE A 135 23.92 -10.37 -2.31
C ILE A 135 24.90 -9.94 -1.23
N GLY A 136 25.01 -10.73 -0.18
CA GLY A 136 26.04 -10.59 0.84
C GLY A 136 27.37 -11.16 0.33
N PHE A 137 28.33 -10.31 -0.03
CA PHE A 137 29.60 -10.73 -0.55
C PHE A 137 30.45 -11.42 0.55
N PRO A 138 30.93 -12.66 0.29
CA PRO A 138 31.59 -13.47 1.31
C PRO A 138 32.94 -12.95 1.76
N ALA A 139 33.18 -13.07 3.07
CA ALA A 139 34.47 -12.75 3.68
C ALA A 139 34.79 -13.66 4.87
N ASN A 140 36.07 -13.87 5.13
CA ASN A 140 36.59 -14.43 6.36
C ASN A 140 37.08 -13.26 7.26
N GLY A 141 36.31 -12.93 8.32
CA GLY A 141 36.49 -11.65 8.99
C GLY A 141 36.22 -10.48 8.04
N ARG A 142 37.26 -9.72 7.67
CA ARG A 142 37.24 -8.64 6.68
C ARG A 142 38.15 -8.93 5.47
N THR A 143 38.50 -10.19 5.26
CA THR A 143 39.30 -10.66 4.13
C THR A 143 38.39 -11.32 3.11
N ILE A 144 38.54 -10.97 1.86
CA ILE A 144 37.75 -11.49 0.73
C ILE A 144 37.86 -13.03 0.67
N ASN A 145 36.70 -13.68 0.46
CA ASN A 145 36.59 -15.08 0.12
C ASN A 145 35.98 -15.20 -1.28
N ALA A 146 36.82 -15.10 -2.30
CA ALA A 146 36.37 -15.06 -3.71
C ALA A 146 35.73 -16.38 -4.14
N ARG A 147 36.20 -17.53 -3.64
CA ARG A 147 35.63 -18.85 -3.98
C ARG A 147 34.17 -18.97 -3.60
N GLU A 148 33.79 -18.43 -2.45
CA GLU A 148 32.40 -18.46 -2.02
C GLU A 148 31.53 -17.47 -2.84
N LEU A 149 32.09 -16.32 -3.27
CA LEU A 149 31.38 -15.43 -4.18
C LEU A 149 31.24 -16.01 -5.58
N GLU A 150 32.26 -16.76 -6.06
CA GLU A 150 32.15 -17.49 -7.32
C GLU A 150 31.00 -18.49 -7.30
N LYS A 151 30.80 -19.28 -6.24
CA LYS A 151 29.62 -20.16 -6.11
C LYS A 151 28.31 -19.39 -6.25
N ILE A 152 28.22 -18.22 -5.61
CA ILE A 152 27.01 -17.38 -5.70
C ILE A 152 26.78 -16.92 -7.14
N LEU A 153 27.77 -16.28 -7.77
CA LEU A 153 27.60 -15.62 -9.05
C LEU A 153 27.61 -16.57 -10.24
N PHE A 154 28.29 -17.72 -10.16
CA PHE A 154 28.45 -18.65 -11.29
C PHE A 154 27.67 -19.96 -11.16
N GLU A 155 27.12 -20.29 -9.98
CA GLU A 155 26.30 -21.49 -9.76
C GLU A 155 24.88 -21.12 -9.29
N PHE A 156 24.73 -20.41 -8.17
CA PHE A 156 23.42 -20.18 -7.52
C PHE A 156 22.56 -19.15 -8.27
N VAL A 157 23.10 -18.00 -8.61
CA VAL A 157 22.38 -16.96 -9.35
C VAL A 157 21.99 -17.44 -10.76
N PRO A 158 22.89 -18.09 -11.56
CA PRO A 158 22.50 -18.65 -12.84
C PRO A 158 21.35 -19.65 -12.77
N GLU A 159 21.31 -20.51 -11.75
CA GLU A 159 20.20 -21.44 -11.54
C GLU A 159 18.89 -20.67 -11.24
N CYS A 160 18.94 -19.69 -10.35
CA CYS A 160 17.78 -18.84 -10.05
C CYS A 160 17.27 -18.14 -11.32
N VAL A 161 18.16 -17.51 -12.09
CA VAL A 161 17.84 -16.82 -13.34
C VAL A 161 17.23 -17.76 -14.36
N ARG A 162 17.86 -18.92 -14.59
CA ARG A 162 17.42 -19.91 -15.57
C ARG A 162 15.98 -20.36 -15.36
N TYR A 163 15.58 -20.59 -14.12
CA TYR A 163 14.26 -21.14 -13.79
C TYR A 163 13.21 -20.11 -13.40
N SER A 164 13.57 -18.82 -13.34
CA SER A 164 12.62 -17.76 -12.96
C SER A 164 12.47 -16.67 -14.02
N LEU A 165 13.38 -16.54 -14.98
CA LEU A 165 13.37 -15.44 -15.95
C LEU A 165 13.33 -15.88 -17.42
N PHE A 166 13.19 -17.18 -17.70
CA PHE A 166 13.03 -17.70 -19.06
C PHE A 166 11.71 -18.46 -19.17
N TYR A 167 10.83 -18.00 -20.03
CA TYR A 167 9.48 -18.57 -20.23
C TYR A 167 9.49 -20.09 -20.46
N LYS A 168 10.40 -20.57 -21.32
CA LYS A 168 10.55 -22.01 -21.65
C LYS A 168 10.79 -22.94 -20.45
N ASN A 169 11.22 -22.40 -19.31
CA ASN A 169 11.50 -23.16 -18.08
C ASN A 169 10.40 -23.00 -17.03
N MET A 170 9.31 -22.34 -17.37
CA MET A 170 8.19 -22.07 -16.47
C MET A 170 6.98 -22.93 -16.82
N ASN A 171 6.06 -23.03 -15.87
CA ASN A 171 4.77 -23.69 -16.13
C ASN A 171 3.84 -22.66 -16.79
N GLU A 172 3.58 -22.83 -18.08
CA GLU A 172 2.74 -21.94 -18.89
C GLU A 172 1.31 -21.85 -18.35
N GLY A 173 0.68 -22.97 -18.01
CA GLY A 173 -0.68 -23.00 -17.48
C GLY A 173 -0.81 -22.18 -16.20
N LYS A 174 0.17 -22.35 -15.28
CA LYS A 174 0.18 -21.57 -14.04
C LYS A 174 0.39 -20.06 -14.28
N LEU A 175 1.23 -19.67 -15.23
CA LEU A 175 1.39 -18.26 -15.57
C LEU A 175 0.11 -17.68 -16.17
N ARG A 176 -0.58 -18.46 -17.03
CA ARG A 176 -1.87 -18.06 -17.60
C ARG A 176 -2.91 -17.85 -16.48
N GLU A 177 -3.04 -18.80 -15.55
CA GLU A 177 -3.96 -18.67 -14.40
C GLU A 177 -3.71 -17.40 -13.58
N ILE A 178 -2.45 -16.99 -13.40
CA ILE A 178 -2.10 -15.75 -12.67
C ILE A 178 -2.55 -14.51 -13.44
N ILE A 179 -2.36 -14.49 -14.76
CA ILE A 179 -2.77 -13.36 -15.59
C ILE A 179 -4.29 -13.30 -15.70
N ASP A 180 -4.95 -14.45 -15.91
CA ASP A 180 -6.42 -14.54 -15.96
C ASP A 180 -7.04 -14.02 -14.66
N LEU A 181 -6.44 -14.36 -13.50
CA LEU A 181 -6.89 -13.81 -12.20
C LEU A 181 -6.71 -12.29 -12.13
N ALA A 182 -5.57 -11.76 -12.58
CA ALA A 182 -5.34 -10.31 -12.58
C ALA A 182 -6.32 -9.56 -13.49
N GLU A 183 -6.67 -10.14 -14.64
CA GLU A 183 -7.67 -9.59 -15.55
C GLU A 183 -9.07 -9.63 -14.94
N ASP A 184 -9.45 -10.72 -14.28
CA ASP A 184 -10.71 -10.85 -13.57
C ASP A 184 -10.82 -9.84 -12.41
N GLN A 185 -9.75 -9.65 -11.62
CA GLN A 185 -9.71 -8.67 -10.53
C GLN A 185 -9.83 -7.23 -11.05
N HIS A 186 -9.12 -6.93 -12.13
CA HIS A 186 -9.19 -5.63 -12.79
C HIS A 186 -10.60 -5.36 -13.31
N TYR A 187 -11.21 -6.33 -14.00
CA TYR A 187 -12.59 -6.25 -14.49
C TYR A 187 -13.59 -5.98 -13.36
N ILE A 188 -13.51 -6.72 -12.24
CA ILE A 188 -14.41 -6.47 -11.09
C ILE A 188 -14.25 -5.03 -10.60
N ARG A 189 -13.02 -4.52 -10.50
CA ARG A 189 -12.74 -3.16 -10.02
C ARG A 189 -13.36 -2.08 -10.91
N GLU A 190 -13.31 -2.27 -12.23
CA GLU A 190 -13.98 -1.38 -13.19
C GLU A 190 -15.50 -1.45 -13.05
N MET A 191 -16.06 -2.65 -12.94
CA MET A 191 -17.50 -2.88 -12.81
C MET A 191 -18.10 -2.31 -11.53
N LEU A 192 -17.33 -2.10 -10.44
CA LEU A 192 -17.84 -1.49 -9.21
C LEU A 192 -18.56 -0.17 -9.51
N SER A 193 -17.95 0.72 -10.29
CA SER A 193 -18.53 2.02 -10.59
C SER A 193 -19.78 1.90 -11.45
N GLU A 194 -19.78 1.03 -12.45
CA GLU A 194 -20.91 0.82 -13.37
C GLU A 194 -22.14 0.25 -12.65
N LEU A 195 -21.92 -0.60 -11.66
CA LEU A 195 -22.96 -1.22 -10.86
C LEU A 195 -23.39 -0.38 -9.64
N GLY A 196 -22.80 0.81 -9.45
CA GLY A 196 -23.05 1.63 -8.27
C GLY A 196 -22.60 0.98 -6.96
N LEU A 197 -21.54 0.17 -7.03
CA LEU A 197 -20.93 -0.50 -5.89
C LEU A 197 -19.67 0.24 -5.44
N CYS A 198 -19.34 0.12 -4.15
CA CYS A 198 -18.07 0.55 -3.60
C CYS A 198 -17.16 -0.63 -3.19
N ALA A 199 -17.72 -1.84 -3.09
CA ALA A 199 -16.96 -3.06 -2.87
C ALA A 199 -17.75 -4.31 -3.32
N PHE A 200 -17.01 -5.39 -3.56
CA PHE A 200 -17.53 -6.72 -3.87
C PHE A 200 -16.80 -7.78 -3.06
N VAL A 201 -17.53 -8.74 -2.47
CA VAL A 201 -16.99 -9.86 -1.71
C VAL A 201 -17.56 -11.16 -2.28
N ALA A 202 -16.74 -11.95 -2.96
CA ALA A 202 -17.20 -13.17 -3.62
C ALA A 202 -17.62 -14.25 -2.64
N ASN A 203 -18.67 -15.01 -2.99
CA ASN A 203 -19.04 -16.22 -2.31
C ASN A 203 -17.90 -17.26 -2.36
N GLY A 204 -17.61 -17.90 -1.25
CA GLY A 204 -16.51 -18.84 -1.10
C GLY A 204 -15.20 -18.23 -0.63
N SER A 205 -15.11 -16.91 -0.48
CA SER A 205 -13.92 -16.23 0.07
C SER A 205 -13.63 -16.67 1.50
N ILE A 206 -12.34 -16.75 1.86
CA ILE A 206 -11.85 -16.99 3.23
C ILE A 206 -11.34 -15.67 3.79
N LEU A 207 -12.17 -14.98 4.53
CA LEU A 207 -11.85 -13.65 5.04
C LEU A 207 -10.86 -13.66 6.22
N PRO A 208 -10.94 -14.58 7.20
CA PRO A 208 -10.06 -14.59 8.34
C PRO A 208 -8.63 -15.01 7.98
N ARG A 209 -7.66 -14.48 8.72
CA ARG A 209 -6.25 -14.85 8.65
C ARG A 209 -5.90 -15.88 9.71
N GLU A 210 -4.81 -16.62 9.49
CA GLU A 210 -4.35 -17.70 10.37
C GLU A 210 -4.08 -17.22 11.81
N SER A 211 -3.57 -15.98 11.94
CA SER A 211 -3.38 -15.30 13.23
C SER A 211 -3.32 -13.78 13.05
N GLY A 212 -3.29 -13.02 14.14
CA GLY A 212 -3.16 -11.56 14.10
C GLY A 212 -1.87 -11.02 13.47
N ILE A 213 -0.85 -11.86 13.33
CA ILE A 213 0.45 -11.51 12.74
C ILE A 213 0.72 -12.22 11.40
N SER A 214 -0.17 -13.11 10.97
CA SER A 214 -0.05 -13.85 9.71
C SER A 214 -0.98 -13.27 8.66
N ALA A 215 -0.45 -12.96 7.48
CA ALA A 215 -1.26 -12.57 6.32
C ALA A 215 -1.88 -13.77 5.59
N LYS A 216 -1.52 -15.01 5.95
CA LYS A 216 -2.03 -16.22 5.30
C LYS A 216 -3.49 -16.49 5.64
N PRO A 217 -4.28 -17.07 4.72
CA PRO A 217 -5.67 -17.44 4.99
C PRO A 217 -5.77 -18.49 6.10
N MET A 218 -6.82 -18.38 6.92
CA MET A 218 -7.12 -19.36 7.96
C MET A 218 -7.50 -20.71 7.33
N ARG A 219 -6.79 -21.77 7.69
CA ARG A 219 -7.13 -23.13 7.25
C ARG A 219 -8.46 -23.56 7.88
N GLY A 220 -9.40 -24.04 7.05
CA GLY A 220 -10.73 -24.44 7.51
C GLY A 220 -11.62 -23.29 7.98
N GLY A 221 -11.26 -22.03 7.64
CA GLY A 221 -12.09 -20.87 7.91
C GLY A 221 -13.46 -20.97 7.24
N VAL A 222 -14.48 -20.35 7.85
CA VAL A 222 -15.83 -20.29 7.30
C VAL A 222 -15.80 -19.55 5.97
N LYS A 223 -16.35 -20.17 4.93
CA LYS A 223 -16.48 -19.54 3.61
C LYS A 223 -17.56 -18.46 3.66
N PHE A 224 -17.23 -17.30 3.15
CA PHE A 224 -18.18 -16.21 3.04
C PHE A 224 -19.30 -16.57 2.04
N ILE A 225 -20.54 -16.26 2.40
CA ILE A 225 -21.72 -16.40 1.53
C ILE A 225 -22.57 -15.14 1.71
N SER A 226 -22.89 -14.45 0.62
CA SER A 226 -23.72 -13.26 0.61
C SER A 226 -25.16 -13.55 1.04
N SER A 227 -25.86 -12.55 1.59
CA SER A 227 -27.31 -12.58 1.67
C SER A 227 -27.90 -12.50 0.25
N LYS A 228 -29.13 -12.99 0.06
CA LYS A 228 -29.79 -12.95 -1.25
C LYS A 228 -30.09 -11.53 -1.72
N GLU A 229 -30.40 -10.66 -0.79
CA GLU A 229 -30.77 -9.25 -1.04
C GLU A 229 -29.59 -8.42 -1.56
N GLN A 230 -28.38 -8.81 -1.22
CA GLN A 230 -27.14 -8.14 -1.61
C GLN A 230 -26.33 -8.92 -2.64
N GLU A 231 -26.84 -10.08 -3.08
CA GLU A 231 -26.13 -10.92 -4.03
C GLU A 231 -26.10 -10.27 -5.40
N VAL A 232 -24.91 -10.18 -5.96
CA VAL A 232 -24.61 -9.71 -7.30
C VAL A 232 -23.88 -10.81 -8.05
N THR A 233 -24.24 -11.04 -9.30
CA THR A 233 -23.55 -11.97 -10.20
C THR A 233 -22.80 -11.18 -11.26
N LEU A 234 -21.49 -11.45 -11.36
CA LEU A 234 -20.61 -10.90 -12.39
C LEU A 234 -20.24 -12.00 -13.39
N GLU A 235 -20.15 -11.64 -14.66
CA GLU A 235 -19.63 -12.52 -15.71
C GLU A 235 -18.19 -12.10 -15.99
N LEU A 236 -17.25 -12.83 -15.42
CA LEU A 236 -15.82 -12.50 -15.51
C LEU A 236 -15.22 -12.98 -16.83
N PRO A 237 -14.19 -12.31 -17.35
CA PRO A 237 -13.54 -12.69 -18.60
C PRO A 237 -13.02 -14.13 -18.64
N HIS A 238 -12.50 -14.64 -17.54
CA HIS A 238 -11.85 -15.95 -17.48
C HIS A 238 -12.56 -16.94 -16.57
N LYS A 239 -12.93 -16.52 -15.36
CA LYS A 239 -13.61 -17.40 -14.41
C LYS A 239 -15.06 -17.69 -14.78
N GLY A 240 -15.68 -16.89 -15.63
CA GLY A 240 -17.11 -16.94 -15.93
C GLY A 240 -17.96 -16.39 -14.79
N LYS A 241 -19.09 -17.03 -14.46
CA LYS A 241 -20.02 -16.53 -13.45
C LYS A 241 -19.43 -16.58 -12.04
N LEU A 242 -19.40 -15.43 -11.39
CA LEU A 242 -19.00 -15.27 -10.00
C LEU A 242 -20.10 -14.52 -9.25
N THR A 243 -20.63 -15.14 -8.18
CA THR A 243 -21.59 -14.51 -7.27
C THR A 243 -20.93 -14.02 -6.00
N GLY A 244 -21.46 -12.97 -5.41
CA GLY A 244 -20.95 -12.42 -4.16
C GLY A 244 -21.80 -11.27 -3.65
N MET A 245 -21.43 -10.72 -2.50
CA MET A 245 -22.06 -9.56 -1.90
C MET A 245 -21.55 -8.29 -2.58
N GLY A 246 -22.45 -7.50 -3.17
CA GLY A 246 -22.18 -6.14 -3.61
C GLY A 246 -22.52 -5.14 -2.52
N ILE A 247 -21.55 -4.35 -2.08
CA ILE A 247 -21.77 -3.21 -1.19
C ILE A 247 -22.03 -1.98 -2.03
N LYS A 248 -23.25 -1.46 -1.96
CA LYS A 248 -23.69 -0.30 -2.75
C LYS A 248 -23.02 0.98 -2.27
N LYS A 249 -22.90 1.96 -3.16
CA LYS A 249 -22.55 3.34 -2.78
C LYS A 249 -23.58 3.88 -1.78
N GLY A 250 -23.14 4.77 -0.89
CA GLY A 250 -23.95 5.34 0.17
C GLY A 250 -23.39 5.02 1.55
N ILE A 251 -24.25 4.93 2.55
CA ILE A 251 -23.90 4.69 3.94
C ILE A 251 -24.27 3.25 4.32
N THR A 252 -23.28 2.40 4.53
CA THR A 252 -23.48 1.00 4.94
C THR A 252 -23.01 0.79 6.36
N LEU A 253 -23.87 0.18 7.19
CA LEU A 253 -23.50 -0.26 8.53
C LEU A 253 -23.24 -1.76 8.54
N ILE A 254 -22.19 -2.17 9.23
CA ILE A 254 -21.90 -3.57 9.56
C ILE A 254 -22.06 -3.72 11.08
N VAL A 255 -23.10 -4.42 11.50
CA VAL A 255 -23.48 -4.59 12.92
C VAL A 255 -23.44 -6.07 13.33
N GLY A 256 -23.62 -6.36 14.61
CA GLY A 256 -23.67 -7.72 15.15
C GLY A 256 -22.90 -7.86 16.46
N GLY A 257 -23.06 -8.98 17.13
CA GLY A 257 -22.38 -9.26 18.40
C GLY A 257 -20.86 -9.32 18.30
N GLY A 258 -20.19 -9.37 19.45
CA GLY A 258 -18.75 -9.60 19.50
C GLY A 258 -18.37 -10.95 18.85
N TYR A 259 -17.22 -11.02 18.20
CA TYR A 259 -16.67 -12.24 17.57
C TYR A 259 -17.48 -12.81 16.39
N HIS A 260 -18.48 -12.12 15.85
CA HIS A 260 -19.25 -12.54 14.67
C HIS A 260 -18.63 -12.20 13.32
N GLY A 261 -17.41 -11.60 13.30
CA GLY A 261 -16.65 -11.37 12.08
C GLY A 261 -16.77 -9.98 11.45
N LYS A 262 -17.36 -8.99 12.14
CA LYS A 262 -17.48 -7.59 11.66
C LYS A 262 -16.12 -6.99 11.25
N SER A 263 -15.17 -6.94 12.18
CA SER A 263 -13.82 -6.38 11.91
C SER A 263 -13.03 -7.24 10.91
N THR A 264 -13.33 -8.55 10.81
CA THR A 264 -12.74 -9.43 9.79
C THR A 264 -13.21 -9.05 8.39
N LEU A 265 -14.51 -8.78 8.21
CA LEU A 265 -15.06 -8.28 6.94
C LEU A 265 -14.47 -6.90 6.61
N LEU A 266 -14.48 -5.98 7.57
CA LEU A 266 -13.89 -4.64 7.36
C LEU A 266 -12.41 -4.72 6.96
N LYS A 267 -11.62 -5.58 7.62
CA LYS A 267 -10.19 -5.78 7.28
C LYS A 267 -9.99 -6.40 5.90
N ALA A 268 -10.93 -7.23 5.45
CA ALA A 268 -10.90 -7.75 4.09
C ALA A 268 -11.18 -6.64 3.06
N LEU A 269 -12.18 -5.80 3.32
CA LEU A 269 -12.50 -4.62 2.50
C LEU A 269 -11.34 -3.62 2.48
N GLU A 270 -10.70 -3.38 3.62
CA GLU A 270 -9.55 -2.48 3.76
C GLU A 270 -8.40 -2.87 2.83
N LEU A 271 -8.08 -4.16 2.71
CA LEU A 271 -7.02 -4.67 1.85
C LEU A 271 -7.50 -5.01 0.43
N GLY A 272 -8.81 -5.03 0.19
CA GLY A 272 -9.40 -5.20 -1.13
C GLY A 272 -9.09 -4.08 -2.15
N VAL A 273 -8.42 -3.01 -1.71
CA VAL A 273 -7.84 -1.98 -2.57
C VAL A 273 -6.66 -2.49 -3.40
N TYR A 274 -6.07 -3.61 -3.01
CA TYR A 274 -5.01 -4.32 -3.73
C TYR A 274 -5.56 -5.57 -4.39
N ASP A 275 -4.89 -6.02 -5.44
CA ASP A 275 -5.10 -7.34 -5.99
C ASP A 275 -4.36 -8.37 -5.11
N HIS A 276 -4.90 -9.58 -4.99
CA HIS A 276 -4.36 -10.65 -4.16
C HIS A 276 -3.96 -11.85 -5.01
N ILE A 277 -2.94 -12.59 -4.57
CA ILE A 277 -2.50 -13.80 -5.25
C ILE A 277 -3.54 -14.92 -5.17
N ALA A 278 -3.48 -15.87 -6.09
CA ALA A 278 -4.29 -17.07 -6.06
C ALA A 278 -4.07 -17.89 -4.79
N GLY A 279 -5.16 -18.36 -4.16
CA GLY A 279 -5.13 -19.13 -2.92
C GLY A 279 -5.03 -18.29 -1.65
N ASP A 280 -5.10 -16.95 -1.76
CA ASP A 280 -5.17 -16.05 -0.60
C ASP A 280 -6.52 -16.11 0.12
N GLY A 281 -7.57 -16.56 -0.55
CA GLY A 281 -8.93 -16.57 -0.02
C GLY A 281 -9.65 -15.22 -0.12
N ARG A 282 -8.94 -14.14 -0.44
CA ARG A 282 -9.50 -12.79 -0.69
C ARG A 282 -9.26 -12.33 -2.12
N GLU A 283 -8.93 -13.23 -3.05
CA GLU A 283 -8.65 -12.92 -4.45
C GLU A 283 -9.77 -12.12 -5.11
N TYR A 284 -10.99 -12.39 -4.71
CA TYR A 284 -12.18 -11.73 -5.24
C TYR A 284 -12.91 -10.89 -4.17
N VAL A 285 -12.15 -10.32 -3.24
CA VAL A 285 -12.59 -9.24 -2.37
C VAL A 285 -11.99 -7.95 -2.93
N ILE A 286 -12.82 -7.21 -3.65
CA ILE A 286 -12.39 -6.01 -4.39
C ILE A 286 -13.11 -4.79 -3.83
N THR A 287 -12.35 -3.78 -3.49
CA THR A 287 -12.83 -2.51 -2.95
C THR A 287 -12.40 -1.37 -3.86
N ASP A 288 -13.17 -0.29 -3.89
CA ASP A 288 -12.79 0.94 -4.60
C ASP A 288 -11.32 1.29 -4.31
N ALA A 289 -10.55 1.52 -5.35
CA ALA A 289 -9.10 1.72 -5.24
C ALA A 289 -8.71 2.94 -4.40
N SER A 290 -9.61 3.93 -4.28
CA SER A 290 -9.41 5.14 -3.48
C SER A 290 -9.86 5.01 -2.03
N ALA A 291 -10.35 3.83 -1.60
CA ALA A 291 -10.86 3.61 -0.25
C ALA A 291 -9.81 3.94 0.82
N LEU A 292 -10.23 4.62 1.87
CA LEU A 292 -9.39 5.06 2.97
C LEU A 292 -9.93 4.51 4.30
N LYS A 293 -9.10 3.77 5.03
CA LYS A 293 -9.38 3.37 6.39
C LYS A 293 -9.10 4.53 7.33
N LEU A 294 -10.13 4.94 8.06
CA LEU A 294 -10.06 6.01 9.05
C LEU A 294 -9.99 5.48 10.47
N ARG A 295 -9.22 6.15 11.30
CA ARG A 295 -9.17 5.94 12.74
C ARG A 295 -8.74 7.20 13.49
N ALA A 296 -8.92 7.22 14.80
CA ALA A 296 -8.30 8.22 15.67
C ALA A 296 -6.79 7.97 15.83
N GLU A 297 -6.00 9.03 15.82
CA GLU A 297 -4.53 8.99 15.93
C GLU A 297 -4.07 10.04 16.95
N ASP A 298 -4.10 9.68 18.23
CA ASP A 298 -3.59 10.58 19.28
C ASP A 298 -2.09 10.87 19.09
N GLY A 299 -1.71 12.12 19.26
CA GLY A 299 -0.32 12.57 19.10
C GLY A 299 0.12 12.83 17.66
N ARG A 300 -0.78 12.72 16.67
CA ARG A 300 -0.49 13.03 15.28
C ARG A 300 -0.24 14.53 15.06
N SER A 301 0.76 14.88 14.23
CA SER A 301 0.91 16.25 13.73
C SER A 301 -0.09 16.55 12.60
N ILE A 302 -0.61 17.77 12.56
CA ILE A 302 -1.47 18.30 11.51
C ILE A 302 -0.84 19.60 10.98
N GLN A 303 -0.80 19.73 9.64
CA GLN A 303 -0.12 20.85 8.98
C GLN A 303 -1.11 21.60 8.07
N LYS A 304 -1.55 22.78 8.51
CA LYS A 304 -2.46 23.68 7.76
C LYS A 304 -3.66 22.97 7.10
N THR A 305 -4.30 22.05 7.81
CA THR A 305 -5.50 21.36 7.33
C THR A 305 -6.75 22.15 7.76
N ASP A 306 -7.65 22.40 6.83
CA ASP A 306 -8.95 23.02 7.13
C ASP A 306 -9.87 21.98 7.76
N ILE A 307 -9.98 22.00 9.10
CA ILE A 307 -10.84 21.09 9.85
C ILE A 307 -12.21 21.68 10.18
N SER A 308 -12.53 22.86 9.63
CA SER A 308 -13.74 23.62 9.97
C SER A 308 -15.05 22.92 9.58
N MET A 309 -15.00 21.89 8.71
CA MET A 309 -16.13 21.01 8.45
C MET A 309 -16.63 20.33 9.73
N PHE A 310 -15.72 20.00 10.66
CA PHE A 310 -16.02 19.24 11.86
C PHE A 310 -15.70 19.98 13.17
N ILE A 311 -14.76 20.92 13.16
CA ILE A 311 -14.30 21.58 14.39
C ILE A 311 -14.25 23.09 14.15
N ASN A 312 -15.01 23.82 14.97
CA ASN A 312 -15.13 25.28 14.91
C ASN A 312 -15.06 25.87 16.31
N ASP A 313 -14.83 27.18 16.38
CA ASP A 313 -14.93 27.99 17.61
C ASP A 313 -14.17 27.39 18.81
N LEU A 314 -12.91 26.97 18.56
CA LEU A 314 -12.09 26.43 19.62
C LEU A 314 -11.90 27.41 20.77
N PRO A 315 -12.08 26.99 22.05
CA PRO A 315 -11.98 27.90 23.23
C PRO A 315 -10.62 28.59 23.35
N ASN A 316 -9.57 28.04 22.76
CA ASN A 316 -8.23 28.61 22.74
C ASN A 316 -7.98 29.57 21.57
N GLY A 317 -8.99 29.83 20.74
CA GLY A 317 -8.94 30.76 19.60
C GLY A 317 -8.05 30.29 18.44
N LYS A 318 -7.64 29.02 18.40
CA LYS A 318 -6.87 28.50 17.26
C LYS A 318 -7.71 28.52 15.99
N ASP A 319 -7.07 28.90 14.87
CA ASP A 319 -7.66 28.87 13.55
C ASP A 319 -7.94 27.41 13.13
N THR A 320 -9.15 27.14 12.70
CA THR A 320 -9.61 25.80 12.23
C THR A 320 -9.58 25.65 10.72
N VAL A 321 -9.45 26.75 9.96
CA VAL A 321 -9.29 26.74 8.50
C VAL A 321 -7.82 26.44 8.11
N GLY A 322 -6.87 27.01 8.84
CA GLY A 322 -5.44 26.71 8.67
C GLY A 322 -4.87 25.98 9.88
N PHE A 323 -5.54 24.93 10.35
CA PHE A 323 -5.21 24.27 11.61
C PHE A 323 -3.85 23.61 11.62
N CYS A 324 -3.05 23.93 12.64
CA CYS A 324 -1.73 23.35 12.88
C CYS A 324 -1.63 22.86 14.33
N THR A 325 -1.07 21.66 14.50
CA THR A 325 -0.67 21.13 15.81
C THR A 325 0.42 20.08 15.65
N GLU A 326 1.28 19.97 16.66
CA GLU A 326 2.27 18.88 16.74
C GLU A 326 1.71 17.64 17.45
N ASP A 327 0.58 17.80 18.14
CA ASP A 327 0.00 16.79 19.03
C ASP A 327 -1.54 16.92 19.01
N ALA A 328 -2.16 16.21 18.08
CA ALA A 328 -3.62 16.22 17.92
C ALA A 328 -4.26 15.20 18.85
N SER A 329 -5.43 15.56 19.41
CA SER A 329 -6.31 14.58 20.06
C SER A 329 -6.93 13.63 19.04
N GLY A 330 -7.50 12.51 19.49
CA GLY A 330 -8.14 11.52 18.61
C GLY A 330 -9.23 12.12 17.72
N SER A 331 -10.11 12.97 18.26
CA SER A 331 -11.17 13.64 17.49
C SER A 331 -10.60 14.63 16.46
N THR A 332 -9.58 15.39 16.83
CA THR A 332 -8.95 16.36 15.93
C THR A 332 -8.20 15.65 14.80
N SER A 333 -7.47 14.58 15.12
CA SER A 333 -6.78 13.78 14.12
C SER A 333 -7.74 13.09 13.15
N GLN A 334 -8.87 12.60 13.65
CA GLN A 334 -9.88 11.94 12.82
C GLN A 334 -10.60 12.94 11.90
N ALA A 335 -10.92 14.15 12.38
CA ALA A 335 -11.43 15.24 11.56
C ALA A 335 -10.46 15.59 10.42
N ALA A 336 -9.18 15.75 10.74
CA ALA A 336 -8.14 16.00 9.75
C ALA A 336 -8.03 14.84 8.74
N ASN A 337 -8.09 13.57 9.19
CA ASN A 337 -8.04 12.41 8.31
C ASN A 337 -9.18 12.38 7.28
N VAL A 338 -10.41 12.78 7.67
CA VAL A 338 -11.54 12.90 6.72
C VAL A 338 -11.25 13.96 5.67
N VAL A 339 -10.88 15.17 6.08
CA VAL A 339 -10.62 16.29 5.17
C VAL A 339 -9.44 16.00 4.22
N GLU A 340 -8.37 15.42 4.75
CA GLU A 340 -7.23 14.96 3.94
C GLU A 340 -7.61 13.83 2.97
N GLY A 341 -8.56 12.97 3.36
CA GLY A 341 -9.16 11.97 2.48
C GLY A 341 -9.92 12.61 1.31
N ILE A 342 -10.70 13.67 1.58
CA ILE A 342 -11.38 14.44 0.51
C ILE A 342 -10.32 15.05 -0.44
N GLU A 343 -9.28 15.69 0.11
CA GLU A 343 -8.18 16.26 -0.67
C GLU A 343 -7.46 15.22 -1.54
N ALA A 344 -7.30 14.00 -1.03
CA ALA A 344 -6.71 12.88 -1.75
C ALA A 344 -7.63 12.28 -2.84
N GLY A 345 -8.90 12.69 -2.89
CA GLY A 345 -9.88 12.17 -3.86
C GLY A 345 -10.46 10.81 -3.47
N THR A 346 -10.54 10.50 -2.19
CA THR A 346 -11.17 9.29 -1.65
C THR A 346 -12.65 9.23 -2.00
N LYS A 347 -13.15 8.05 -2.36
CA LYS A 347 -14.56 7.78 -2.67
C LYS A 347 -15.24 6.81 -1.70
N LEU A 348 -14.46 6.19 -0.82
CA LEU A 348 -14.98 5.28 0.19
C LEU A 348 -14.22 5.44 1.49
N LEU A 349 -14.92 5.69 2.59
CA LEU A 349 -14.38 5.67 3.94
C LEU A 349 -14.73 4.35 4.62
N LEU A 350 -13.74 3.71 5.23
CA LEU A 350 -13.87 2.50 6.03
C LEU A 350 -13.61 2.85 7.49
N ILE A 351 -14.58 2.66 8.36
CA ILE A 351 -14.52 3.11 9.76
C ILE A 351 -14.87 1.96 10.69
N ASP A 352 -14.06 1.79 11.74
CA ASP A 352 -14.36 0.92 12.87
C ASP A 352 -14.62 1.78 14.11
N GLU A 353 -15.81 1.65 14.72
CA GLU A 353 -16.19 2.40 15.92
C GLU A 353 -15.17 2.21 17.04
N ASP A 354 -14.64 0.98 17.20
CA ASP A 354 -13.69 0.63 18.25
C ASP A 354 -12.34 1.36 18.15
N THR A 355 -11.96 1.81 16.95
CA THR A 355 -10.71 2.54 16.70
C THR A 355 -10.93 4.03 16.44
N SER A 356 -12.14 4.52 16.64
CA SER A 356 -12.55 5.90 16.40
C SER A 356 -12.71 6.68 17.70
N ALA A 357 -12.57 8.00 17.64
CA ALA A 357 -12.87 8.88 18.75
C ALA A 357 -14.39 9.00 18.93
N THR A 358 -14.94 8.52 20.04
CA THR A 358 -16.39 8.45 20.28
C THR A 358 -17.07 9.80 20.11
N ASN A 359 -16.52 10.88 20.67
CA ASN A 359 -17.07 12.23 20.58
C ASN A 359 -17.00 12.84 19.17
N PHE A 360 -16.10 12.35 18.32
CA PHE A 360 -16.07 12.71 16.90
C PHE A 360 -17.13 11.94 16.11
N MET A 361 -17.34 10.67 16.44
CA MET A 361 -18.25 9.80 15.68
C MET A 361 -19.71 10.15 15.94
N ILE A 362 -20.07 10.33 17.21
CA ILE A 362 -21.45 10.53 17.64
C ILE A 362 -21.48 11.30 18.95
N ARG A 363 -22.59 11.96 19.18
CA ARG A 363 -22.95 12.54 20.47
C ARG A 363 -24.34 12.08 20.86
N ASP A 364 -24.47 11.45 22.01
CA ASP A 364 -25.77 10.97 22.51
C ASP A 364 -26.71 12.11 22.87
N GLU A 365 -28.02 11.84 22.87
CA GLU A 365 -29.05 12.84 23.08
C GLU A 365 -28.97 13.48 24.46
N LEU A 366 -28.60 12.71 25.49
CA LEU A 366 -28.47 13.27 26.86
C LEU A 366 -27.33 14.27 26.93
N MET A 367 -26.17 13.93 26.31
CA MET A 367 -25.05 14.88 26.23
C MET A 367 -25.42 16.16 25.46
N GLN A 368 -26.21 16.04 24.38
CA GLN A 368 -26.68 17.21 23.62
C GLN A 368 -27.61 18.11 24.43
N ARG A 369 -28.41 17.56 25.35
CA ARG A 369 -29.29 18.30 26.23
C ARG A 369 -28.55 18.98 27.39
N VAL A 370 -27.51 18.33 27.92
CA VAL A 370 -26.75 18.81 29.08
C VAL A 370 -25.72 19.89 28.66
N ILE A 371 -25.04 19.68 27.55
CA ILE A 371 -24.06 20.63 27.01
C ILE A 371 -24.61 21.17 25.69
N HIS A 372 -24.97 22.45 25.72
CA HIS A 372 -25.54 23.12 24.56
C HIS A 372 -24.58 23.15 23.38
N ARG A 373 -25.11 23.05 22.16
CA ARG A 373 -24.34 23.00 20.90
C ARG A 373 -23.36 24.16 20.73
N GLU A 374 -23.73 25.37 21.21
CA GLU A 374 -22.89 26.57 21.17
C GLU A 374 -21.58 26.45 21.96
N MET A 375 -21.54 25.53 22.93
CA MET A 375 -20.36 25.24 23.76
C MET A 375 -19.51 24.09 23.24
N GLU A 376 -19.94 23.42 22.17
CA GLU A 376 -19.30 22.23 21.62
C GLU A 376 -18.63 22.55 20.28
N PRO A 377 -17.29 22.61 20.25
CA PRO A 377 -16.58 22.90 19.02
C PRO A 377 -16.63 21.78 17.97
N ILE A 378 -17.02 20.55 18.36
CA ILE A 378 -17.04 19.39 17.46
C ILE A 378 -18.43 19.18 16.90
N THR A 379 -18.55 19.17 15.57
CA THR A 379 -19.69 18.63 14.85
C THR A 379 -19.43 17.14 14.60
N PRO A 380 -20.22 16.22 15.17
CA PRO A 380 -20.01 14.80 15.02
C PRO A 380 -20.08 14.33 13.56
N PHE A 381 -19.31 13.30 13.24
CA PHE A 381 -19.24 12.71 11.91
C PHE A 381 -20.62 12.27 11.39
N ILE A 382 -21.47 11.73 12.28
CA ILE A 382 -22.82 11.29 11.93
C ILE A 382 -23.68 12.42 11.34
N GLU A 383 -23.45 13.67 11.71
CA GLU A 383 -24.19 14.82 11.21
C GLU A 383 -23.70 15.28 9.83
N ARG A 384 -22.49 14.87 9.40
CA ARG A 384 -21.87 15.24 8.12
C ARG A 384 -21.81 14.10 7.10
N ILE A 385 -22.02 12.86 7.52
CA ILE A 385 -21.84 11.69 6.66
C ILE A 385 -22.73 11.72 5.42
N ARG A 386 -23.97 12.21 5.53
CA ARG A 386 -24.88 12.34 4.39
C ARG A 386 -24.37 13.40 3.40
N GLU A 387 -23.89 14.53 3.91
CA GLU A 387 -23.28 15.59 3.10
C GLU A 387 -22.02 15.09 2.39
N LEU A 388 -21.18 14.26 3.03
CA LEU A 388 -20.01 13.63 2.40
C LEU A 388 -20.42 12.78 1.21
N TYR A 389 -21.54 12.07 1.30
CA TYR A 389 -22.04 11.28 0.18
C TYR A 389 -22.63 12.16 -0.93
N GLU A 390 -23.50 13.10 -0.61
CA GLU A 390 -24.25 13.89 -1.58
C GLU A 390 -23.38 14.94 -2.31
N GLU A 391 -22.46 15.61 -1.58
CA GLU A 391 -21.65 16.71 -2.12
C GLU A 391 -20.27 16.27 -2.64
N TYR A 392 -19.71 15.19 -2.08
CA TYR A 392 -18.34 14.72 -2.41
C TYR A 392 -18.32 13.36 -3.09
N ASP A 393 -19.49 12.68 -3.25
CA ASP A 393 -19.61 11.30 -3.76
C ASP A 393 -18.72 10.34 -2.94
N ILE A 394 -18.71 10.50 -1.61
CA ILE A 394 -17.95 9.67 -0.69
C ILE A 394 -18.88 8.72 0.06
N SER A 395 -18.80 7.45 -0.28
CA SER A 395 -19.49 6.38 0.43
C SER A 395 -18.80 6.07 1.77
N THR A 396 -19.53 5.53 2.72
CA THR A 396 -18.99 5.15 4.02
C THR A 396 -19.46 3.76 4.45
N VAL A 397 -18.53 2.92 4.86
CA VAL A 397 -18.81 1.64 5.53
C VAL A 397 -18.35 1.75 6.98
N ILE A 398 -19.28 1.60 7.92
CA ILE A 398 -19.02 1.70 9.36
C ILE A 398 -19.28 0.35 10.02
N VAL A 399 -18.29 -0.19 10.73
CA VAL A 399 -18.53 -1.23 11.74
C VAL A 399 -19.00 -0.55 13.01
N ALA A 400 -20.25 -0.78 13.38
CA ALA A 400 -20.88 -0.25 14.59
C ALA A 400 -21.14 -1.38 15.60
N GLY A 401 -20.68 -1.20 16.82
CA GLY A 401 -20.81 -2.15 17.91
C GLY A 401 -21.73 -1.68 19.03
N SER A 402 -21.81 -0.38 19.28
CA SER A 402 -22.47 0.18 20.44
C SER A 402 -23.51 1.26 20.13
N SER A 403 -23.42 1.97 19.00
CA SER A 403 -24.32 3.06 18.69
C SER A 403 -25.42 2.69 17.69
N GLY A 404 -26.68 2.80 18.13
CA GLY A 404 -27.86 2.64 17.28
C GLY A 404 -28.23 3.88 16.45
N ALA A 405 -27.63 5.02 16.73
CA ALA A 405 -27.99 6.28 16.06
C ALA A 405 -27.76 6.26 14.54
N TYR A 406 -26.79 5.49 14.07
CA TYR A 406 -26.50 5.34 12.64
C TYR A 406 -27.63 4.65 11.85
N PHE A 407 -28.55 3.90 12.48
CA PHE A 407 -29.66 3.25 11.79
C PHE A 407 -30.58 4.25 11.08
N HIS A 408 -30.73 5.47 11.61
CA HIS A 408 -31.55 6.50 10.98
C HIS A 408 -31.02 6.96 9.62
N ILE A 409 -29.70 6.99 9.46
CA ILE A 409 -29.05 7.56 8.27
C ILE A 409 -28.52 6.52 7.29
N ALA A 410 -28.44 5.25 7.70
CA ALA A 410 -27.90 4.17 6.88
C ALA A 410 -28.76 3.89 5.66
N ASP A 411 -28.13 3.69 4.50
CA ASP A 411 -28.79 3.20 3.29
C ASP A 411 -28.88 1.66 3.30
N SER A 412 -27.91 0.99 3.92
CA SER A 412 -27.84 -0.46 4.06
C SER A 412 -27.35 -0.86 5.43
N VAL A 413 -27.93 -1.92 6.00
CA VAL A 413 -27.52 -2.47 7.30
C VAL A 413 -27.27 -3.97 7.17
N ILE A 414 -26.01 -4.38 7.37
CA ILE A 414 -25.53 -5.75 7.28
C ILE A 414 -25.28 -6.26 8.71
N GLN A 415 -26.04 -7.27 9.13
CA GLN A 415 -25.78 -7.96 10.40
C GLN A 415 -24.83 -9.14 10.14
N MET A 416 -23.70 -9.16 10.85
CA MET A 416 -22.85 -10.35 10.90
C MET A 416 -23.32 -11.27 12.01
N ASP A 417 -23.68 -12.52 11.65
CA ASP A 417 -24.11 -13.56 12.56
C ASP A 417 -23.40 -14.88 12.24
N GLY A 418 -22.56 -15.36 13.15
CA GLY A 418 -21.76 -16.57 12.92
C GLY A 418 -20.90 -16.50 11.66
N TYR A 419 -20.32 -15.34 11.37
CA TYR A 419 -19.50 -15.02 10.18
C TYR A 419 -20.28 -14.92 8.86
N MET A 420 -21.61 -14.94 8.91
CA MET A 420 -22.49 -14.82 7.74
C MET A 420 -23.18 -13.46 7.74
N PRO A 421 -23.18 -12.71 6.61
CA PRO A 421 -23.90 -11.46 6.49
C PRO A 421 -25.41 -11.71 6.29
N LYS A 422 -26.22 -10.89 6.91
CA LYS A 422 -27.67 -10.82 6.73
C LYS A 422 -28.06 -9.39 6.44
N ASP A 423 -28.85 -9.13 5.43
CA ASP A 423 -29.46 -7.82 5.23
C ASP A 423 -30.61 -7.65 6.22
N ILE A 424 -30.45 -6.69 7.11
CA ILE A 424 -31.49 -6.32 8.08
C ILE A 424 -31.96 -4.87 7.90
N THR A 425 -31.72 -4.27 6.75
CA THR A 425 -31.96 -2.84 6.48
C THR A 425 -33.41 -2.44 6.81
N ALA A 426 -34.39 -3.17 6.27
CA ALA A 426 -35.81 -2.86 6.51
C ALA A 426 -36.19 -3.00 7.99
N PHE A 427 -35.69 -4.03 8.66
CA PHE A 427 -35.93 -4.26 10.08
C PHE A 427 -35.30 -3.14 10.93
N ALA A 428 -34.04 -2.83 10.70
CA ALA A 428 -33.31 -1.81 11.44
C ALA A 428 -33.93 -0.41 11.29
N LYS A 429 -34.38 -0.04 10.09
CA LYS A 429 -35.07 1.23 9.84
C LYS A 429 -36.40 1.31 10.58
N LYS A 430 -37.20 0.24 10.54
CA LYS A 430 -38.46 0.18 11.26
C LYS A 430 -38.28 0.31 12.78
N GLU A 431 -37.30 -0.36 13.36
CA GLU A 431 -37.00 -0.20 14.78
C GLU A 431 -36.52 1.22 15.10
N ALA A 432 -35.69 1.82 14.23
CA ALA A 432 -35.20 3.18 14.40
C ALA A 432 -36.33 4.25 14.46
N GLU A 433 -37.46 4.03 13.76
CA GLU A 433 -38.61 4.95 13.80
C GLU A 433 -39.19 5.15 15.21
N THR A 434 -38.94 4.19 16.11
CA THR A 434 -39.41 4.27 17.51
C THR A 434 -38.47 5.08 18.42
N PHE A 435 -37.31 5.51 17.90
CA PHE A 435 -36.32 6.30 18.63
C PHE A 435 -36.24 7.71 18.06
N PRO A 436 -35.82 8.72 18.87
CA PRO A 436 -35.64 10.07 18.39
C PRO A 436 -34.65 10.14 17.23
N ALA A 437 -35.01 10.85 16.18
CA ALA A 437 -34.11 11.11 15.07
C ALA A 437 -32.98 12.04 15.49
N ILE A 438 -31.80 11.86 14.88
CA ILE A 438 -30.64 12.72 15.13
C ILE A 438 -30.95 14.11 14.56
N SER A 439 -30.65 15.14 15.34
CA SER A 439 -30.68 16.52 14.86
C SER A 439 -29.50 16.74 13.91
N VAL A 440 -29.77 16.90 12.62
CA VAL A 440 -28.76 17.26 11.62
C VAL A 440 -28.71 18.77 11.51
N PRO A 441 -27.54 19.43 11.39
CA PRO A 441 -27.47 20.87 11.16
C PRO A 441 -28.22 21.28 9.89
N GLU A 442 -28.98 22.34 9.98
CA GLU A 442 -29.68 22.94 8.81
C GLU A 442 -28.69 23.58 7.81
N VAL A 443 -27.47 23.88 8.25
CA VAL A 443 -26.45 24.55 7.43
C VAL A 443 -25.38 23.56 7.01
N ALA A 444 -25.23 23.42 5.68
CA ALA A 444 -24.13 22.66 5.09
C ALA A 444 -22.76 23.21 5.54
N ALA A 445 -21.78 22.34 5.66
CA ALA A 445 -20.40 22.76 5.96
C ALA A 445 -19.83 23.58 4.79
N LYS A 446 -18.96 24.52 5.11
CA LYS A 446 -18.15 25.16 4.07
C LYS A 446 -17.23 24.10 3.44
N ARG A 447 -17.04 24.17 2.13
CA ARG A 447 -16.06 23.31 1.46
C ARG A 447 -14.67 23.60 2.01
N PRO A 448 -13.90 22.55 2.39
CA PRO A 448 -12.55 22.75 2.91
C PRO A 448 -11.63 23.47 1.93
N ASP A 449 -10.75 24.30 2.45
CA ASP A 449 -9.74 25.01 1.65
C ASP A 449 -8.48 24.13 1.48
N PHE A 450 -8.24 23.68 0.26
CA PHE A 450 -7.07 22.85 -0.11
C PHE A 450 -5.91 23.67 -0.69
N ARG A 451 -5.95 25.01 -0.61
CA ARG A 451 -4.91 25.92 -1.15
C ARG A 451 -3.70 26.02 -0.24
N ARG A 452 -3.23 24.92 0.29
CA ARG A 452 -2.00 24.83 1.07
C ARG A 452 -0.81 24.53 0.15
N CYS A 453 0.13 25.49 0.06
CA CYS A 453 1.27 25.45 -0.85
C CYS A 453 2.57 25.24 -0.07
N PRO A 454 3.15 24.02 -0.10
CA PRO A 454 4.41 23.75 0.59
C PRO A 454 5.58 24.52 -0.01
N THR A 455 6.50 24.95 0.85
CA THR A 455 7.80 25.52 0.44
C THR A 455 8.91 24.48 0.61
N ALA A 456 9.88 24.51 -0.30
CA ALA A 456 10.98 23.55 -0.28
C ALA A 456 11.88 23.72 0.96
N ASN A 457 12.17 22.62 1.63
CA ASN A 457 13.17 22.60 2.70
C ASN A 457 14.57 22.73 2.09
N ARG A 458 15.32 23.77 2.47
CA ARG A 458 16.66 24.06 1.92
C ARG A 458 17.63 22.90 2.12
N GLU A 459 17.58 22.21 3.27
CA GLU A 459 18.48 21.07 3.56
C GLU A 459 18.22 19.89 2.62
N LEU A 460 16.95 19.62 2.26
CA LEU A 460 16.59 18.55 1.34
C LEU A 460 16.82 18.95 -0.13
N LYS A 461 16.71 20.23 -0.45
CA LYS A 461 16.90 20.74 -1.81
C LYS A 461 18.37 20.76 -2.22
N SER A 462 19.27 21.13 -1.30
CA SER A 462 20.72 21.31 -1.57
C SER A 462 21.58 20.10 -1.21
N GLY A 463 21.06 19.17 -0.40
CA GLY A 463 21.84 18.08 0.20
C GLY A 463 21.96 16.85 -0.68
N ASP A 464 23.20 16.45 -1.04
CA ASP A 464 23.48 15.18 -1.70
C ASP A 464 23.39 13.96 -0.75
N ARG A 465 23.40 14.20 0.56
CA ARG A 465 23.44 13.16 1.61
C ARG A 465 22.20 13.17 2.50
N VAL A 466 21.03 13.09 1.91
CA VAL A 466 19.80 12.86 2.66
C VAL A 466 19.84 11.43 3.23
N LYS A 467 19.88 11.32 4.56
CA LYS A 467 19.79 10.03 5.24
C LYS A 467 18.30 9.64 5.32
N MET A 468 17.99 8.45 4.82
CA MET A 468 16.66 7.89 4.88
C MET A 468 16.72 6.50 5.51
N LYS A 469 15.81 6.20 6.43
CA LYS A 469 15.69 4.91 7.09
C LYS A 469 14.21 4.54 7.21
N VAL A 470 13.89 3.33 6.80
CA VAL A 470 12.55 2.73 6.94
C VAL A 470 12.53 1.82 8.16
N MET A 471 11.45 1.87 8.92
CA MET A 471 11.22 1.09 10.14
C MET A 471 9.96 0.23 9.95
N GLY A 472 10.13 -0.96 9.36
CA GLY A 472 9.01 -1.86 9.03
C GLY A 472 7.96 -1.18 8.15
N CYS A 473 6.68 -1.39 8.46
CA CYS A 473 5.54 -0.70 7.85
C CYS A 473 5.05 0.48 8.71
N GLU A 474 5.84 0.93 9.70
CA GLU A 474 5.36 1.87 10.71
C GLU A 474 5.85 3.30 10.48
N ALA A 475 7.09 3.48 10.00
CA ALA A 475 7.64 4.82 9.87
C ALA A 475 8.77 4.91 8.84
N VAL A 476 8.96 6.12 8.31
CA VAL A 476 10.13 6.49 7.52
C VAL A 476 10.79 7.74 8.12
N SER A 477 12.09 7.70 8.36
CA SER A 477 12.83 8.88 8.79
C SER A 477 13.61 9.49 7.62
N ILE A 478 13.58 10.83 7.54
CA ILE A 478 14.30 11.64 6.57
C ILE A 478 15.15 12.63 7.36
N ASN A 479 16.46 12.43 7.38
CA ASN A 479 17.42 13.13 8.24
C ASN A 479 17.07 12.94 9.73
N ARG A 480 16.52 13.98 10.39
CA ARG A 480 16.12 13.98 11.80
C ARG A 480 14.63 13.81 12.00
N ASP A 481 13.82 14.01 10.96
CA ASP A 481 12.39 13.93 11.03
C ASP A 481 11.91 12.49 10.82
N THR A 482 11.01 12.03 11.67
CA THR A 482 10.36 10.73 11.54
C THR A 482 8.90 10.95 11.17
N ILE A 483 8.48 10.35 10.07
CA ILE A 483 7.09 10.34 9.59
C ILE A 483 6.48 9.05 10.13
N ASP A 484 5.57 9.19 11.08
CA ASP A 484 4.84 8.07 11.69
C ASP A 484 3.66 7.67 10.79
N LEU A 485 3.67 6.44 10.30
CA LEU A 485 2.67 5.88 9.40
C LEU A 485 2.03 4.60 9.96
N ARG A 486 2.27 4.27 11.26
CA ARG A 486 1.77 3.04 11.90
C ARG A 486 0.25 2.88 11.83
N TYR A 487 -0.46 3.98 11.75
CA TYR A 487 -1.92 4.01 11.67
C TYR A 487 -2.46 4.15 10.24
N VAL A 488 -1.60 4.14 9.23
CA VAL A 488 -1.98 4.01 7.83
C VAL A 488 -2.07 2.52 7.51
N GLU A 489 -3.17 1.89 7.95
CA GLU A 489 -3.34 0.43 8.03
C GLU A 489 -3.33 -0.28 6.67
N GLN A 490 -3.47 0.48 5.58
CA GLN A 490 -3.43 -0.03 4.20
C GLN A 490 -2.01 -0.11 3.61
N LEU A 491 -0.98 0.33 4.35
CA LEU A 491 0.42 0.05 4.02
C LEU A 491 0.76 -1.39 4.41
N THR A 492 0.99 -2.23 3.43
CA THR A 492 1.21 -3.68 3.61
C THR A 492 2.67 -4.09 3.52
N ASP A 493 3.54 -3.20 2.99
CA ASP A 493 4.92 -3.54 2.69
C ASP A 493 5.90 -2.38 3.00
N SER A 494 7.02 -2.70 3.62
CA SER A 494 8.07 -1.72 3.94
C SER A 494 8.69 -1.04 2.71
N GLU A 495 8.60 -1.68 1.54
CA GLU A 495 9.05 -1.10 0.27
C GLU A 495 8.12 0.03 -0.20
N GLN A 496 6.84 0.04 0.21
CA GLN A 496 5.95 1.19 0.00
C GLN A 496 6.43 2.39 0.82
N LEU A 497 6.86 2.17 2.08
CA LEU A 497 7.43 3.24 2.90
C LEU A 497 8.74 3.78 2.31
N THR A 498 9.55 2.89 1.71
CA THR A 498 10.73 3.32 0.97
C THR A 498 10.33 4.26 -0.15
N THR A 499 9.32 3.90 -0.94
CA THR A 499 8.81 4.75 -2.02
C THR A 499 8.30 6.09 -1.49
N LEU A 500 7.54 6.09 -0.41
CA LEU A 500 7.02 7.32 0.21
C LEU A 500 8.14 8.28 0.62
N GLY A 501 9.23 7.76 1.21
CA GLY A 501 10.41 8.56 1.51
C GLY A 501 11.07 9.15 0.26
N TYR A 502 11.13 8.38 -0.83
CA TYR A 502 11.62 8.86 -2.12
C TYR A 502 10.67 9.87 -2.77
N CYS A 503 9.35 9.74 -2.62
CA CYS A 503 8.37 10.73 -3.06
C CYS A 503 8.61 12.10 -2.38
N ILE A 504 8.76 12.11 -1.04
CA ILE A 504 9.10 13.35 -0.31
C ILE A 504 10.40 13.96 -0.85
N ARG A 505 11.45 13.14 -0.96
CA ARG A 505 12.76 13.61 -1.44
C ARG A 505 12.69 14.16 -2.87
N TYR A 506 12.01 13.47 -3.77
CA TYR A 506 11.84 13.88 -5.16
C TYR A 506 11.03 15.17 -5.25
N ALA A 507 9.90 15.25 -4.54
CA ALA A 507 9.05 16.44 -4.51
C ALA A 507 9.82 17.65 -3.99
N GLN A 508 10.57 17.52 -2.90
CA GLN A 508 11.41 18.60 -2.35
C GLN A 508 12.47 19.11 -3.33
N LYS A 509 13.03 18.23 -4.15
CA LYS A 509 14.08 18.59 -5.12
C LYS A 509 13.54 19.17 -6.41
N GLN A 510 12.43 18.66 -6.92
CA GLN A 510 12.01 18.84 -8.31
C GLN A 510 10.64 19.53 -8.48
N ILE A 511 9.74 19.43 -7.49
CA ILE A 511 8.34 19.81 -7.69
C ILE A 511 7.94 21.00 -6.81
N ILE A 512 8.29 20.96 -5.52
CA ILE A 512 7.86 21.97 -4.54
C ILE A 512 8.52 23.32 -4.82
N ASP A 513 7.67 24.34 -5.06
CA ASP A 513 8.10 25.69 -5.46
C ASP A 513 7.48 26.81 -4.60
N GLY A 514 6.63 26.48 -3.62
CA GLY A 514 5.91 27.43 -2.77
C GLY A 514 4.64 28.01 -3.42
N LYS A 515 4.27 27.54 -4.61
CA LYS A 515 3.07 28.00 -5.35
C LYS A 515 2.07 26.87 -5.62
N LYS A 516 2.59 25.67 -5.87
CA LYS A 516 1.77 24.49 -6.11
C LYS A 516 1.13 23.99 -4.82
N THR A 517 -0.14 23.66 -4.93
CA THR A 517 -0.88 22.98 -3.86
C THR A 517 -0.38 21.57 -3.64
N LEU A 518 -0.73 20.95 -2.51
CA LEU A 518 -0.39 19.56 -2.25
C LEU A 518 -1.01 18.62 -3.29
N GLN A 519 -2.24 18.91 -3.74
CA GLN A 519 -2.89 18.14 -4.82
C GLN A 519 -2.10 18.18 -6.14
N GLU A 520 -1.61 19.36 -6.52
CA GLU A 520 -0.79 19.52 -7.73
C GLU A 520 0.55 18.80 -7.60
N ILE A 521 1.19 18.88 -6.42
CA ILE A 521 2.46 18.20 -6.14
C ILE A 521 2.31 16.68 -6.25
N VAL A 522 1.27 16.11 -5.62
CA VAL A 522 1.00 14.67 -5.71
C VAL A 522 0.63 14.28 -7.13
N GLY A 523 -0.17 15.08 -7.84
CA GLY A 523 -0.49 14.84 -9.25
C GLY A 523 0.73 14.83 -10.18
N GLU A 524 1.74 15.68 -9.92
CA GLU A 524 3.01 15.64 -10.66
C GLU A 524 3.87 14.43 -10.29
N LEU A 525 3.84 13.98 -9.03
CA LEU A 525 4.47 12.73 -8.62
C LEU A 525 3.85 11.53 -9.34
N GLU A 526 2.53 11.45 -9.39
CA GLU A 526 1.81 10.38 -10.11
C GLU A 526 2.18 10.35 -11.58
N LYS A 527 2.19 11.50 -12.26
CA LYS A 527 2.63 11.59 -13.67
C LYS A 527 4.07 11.13 -13.86
N THR A 528 4.94 11.40 -12.88
CA THR A 528 6.34 10.94 -12.90
C THR A 528 6.43 9.44 -12.76
N LEU A 529 5.66 8.86 -11.83
CA LEU A 529 5.57 7.42 -11.59
C LEU A 529 4.96 6.68 -12.79
N ASP A 530 3.89 7.21 -13.38
CA ASP A 530 3.24 6.59 -14.54
C ASP A 530 4.16 6.59 -15.78
N LYS A 531 4.91 7.67 -16.00
CA LYS A 531 5.80 7.80 -17.16
C LYS A 531 7.11 7.03 -17.01
N GLY A 532 7.71 7.04 -15.82
CA GLY A 532 9.06 6.52 -15.58
C GLY A 532 9.14 5.35 -14.62
N GLY A 533 8.01 4.92 -14.04
CA GLY A 533 7.95 3.92 -12.97
C GLY A 533 8.61 4.42 -11.68
N LEU A 534 8.67 3.53 -10.71
CA LEU A 534 9.30 3.80 -9.40
C LEU A 534 10.76 4.27 -9.51
N GLU A 535 11.46 3.82 -10.54
CA GLU A 535 12.88 4.13 -10.77
C GLU A 535 13.12 5.64 -11.01
N ALA A 536 12.12 6.36 -11.54
CA ALA A 536 12.20 7.80 -11.79
C ALA A 536 12.48 8.61 -10.50
N LEU A 537 12.08 8.09 -9.35
CA LEU A 537 12.31 8.75 -8.06
C LEU A 537 13.76 8.67 -7.57
N SER A 538 14.55 7.70 -8.07
CA SER A 538 15.91 7.44 -7.56
C SER A 538 16.99 8.36 -8.12
N GLY A 539 16.73 9.05 -9.24
CA GLY A 539 17.70 9.90 -9.94
C GLY A 539 18.75 9.10 -10.72
N SER A 540 19.44 9.78 -11.64
CA SER A 540 20.48 9.17 -12.47
C SER A 540 21.75 8.85 -11.65
N GLY A 541 22.31 7.66 -11.83
CA GLY A 541 23.63 7.27 -11.28
C GLY A 541 23.62 6.61 -9.90
N SER A 542 22.47 6.49 -9.23
CA SER A 542 22.34 5.71 -7.99
C SER A 542 21.82 4.31 -8.28
N SER A 543 22.22 3.33 -7.45
CA SER A 543 21.57 2.02 -7.49
C SER A 543 20.10 2.17 -7.11
N VAL A 544 19.20 1.54 -7.89
CA VAL A 544 17.75 1.58 -7.63
C VAL A 544 17.46 0.90 -6.28
N PRO A 545 16.76 1.57 -5.35
CA PRO A 545 16.36 0.94 -4.09
C PRO A 545 15.22 -0.06 -4.30
N CYS A 546 15.01 -0.94 -3.30
CA CYS A 546 13.82 -1.79 -3.26
C CYS A 546 12.60 -0.91 -2.92
N MET A 547 11.69 -0.77 -3.86
CA MET A 547 10.48 0.05 -3.78
C MET A 547 9.26 -0.74 -4.25
N ALA A 548 8.11 -0.49 -3.62
CA ALA A 548 6.80 -0.94 -4.05
C ALA A 548 5.85 0.25 -4.21
N MET A 549 4.91 0.17 -5.14
CA MET A 549 3.99 1.26 -5.46
C MET A 549 3.03 1.52 -4.30
N PRO A 550 3.02 2.72 -3.69
CA PRO A 550 1.96 3.17 -2.80
C PRO A 550 0.80 3.74 -3.62
N ARG A 551 -0.40 3.76 -3.04
CA ARG A 551 -1.54 4.46 -3.64
C ARG A 551 -1.44 5.97 -3.35
N ARG A 552 -2.27 6.74 -4.05
CA ARG A 552 -2.41 8.18 -3.86
C ARG A 552 -2.69 8.54 -2.39
N GLN A 553 -3.56 7.79 -1.72
CA GLN A 553 -3.95 8.02 -0.32
C GLN A 553 -2.75 7.89 0.63
N GLU A 554 -1.86 6.92 0.42
CA GLU A 554 -0.66 6.77 1.25
C GLU A 554 0.37 7.87 0.95
N ILE A 555 0.45 8.36 -0.29
CA ILE A 555 1.31 9.50 -0.63
C ILE A 555 0.81 10.74 0.13
N PHE A 556 -0.48 11.06 0.08
CA PHE A 556 -1.07 12.16 0.87
C PHE A 556 -0.85 11.97 2.36
N ALA A 557 -1.10 10.75 2.89
CA ALA A 557 -0.89 10.43 4.30
C ALA A 557 0.56 10.70 4.75
N CYS A 558 1.53 10.37 3.91
CA CYS A 558 2.94 10.62 4.19
C CYS A 558 3.27 12.11 4.22
N PHE A 559 2.79 12.90 3.23
CA PHE A 559 3.02 14.35 3.21
C PHE A 559 2.34 15.04 4.41
N ASN A 560 1.12 14.65 4.75
CA ASN A 560 0.34 15.22 5.85
C ASN A 560 0.96 14.96 7.23
N ARG A 561 1.72 13.87 7.38
CA ARG A 561 2.40 13.53 8.65
C ARG A 561 3.87 13.96 8.69
N TYR A 562 4.39 14.53 7.59
CA TYR A 562 5.78 14.98 7.53
C TYR A 562 5.95 16.34 8.22
N ARG A 563 6.47 16.36 9.44
CA ARG A 563 6.68 17.59 10.25
C ARG A 563 7.64 18.59 9.57
N GLY A 564 8.56 18.11 8.75
CA GLY A 564 9.47 18.95 7.97
C GLY A 564 8.83 19.61 6.73
N LEU A 565 7.55 19.39 6.48
CA LEU A 565 6.82 20.07 5.40
C LEU A 565 6.51 21.51 5.85
N LYS A 566 7.11 22.48 5.19
CA LYS A 566 6.87 23.89 5.48
C LYS A 566 5.71 24.40 4.62
N LEU A 567 4.57 24.62 5.24
CA LEU A 567 3.35 25.14 4.63
C LEU A 567 3.14 26.64 4.92
#